data_d2045a17a6f91bddf251d637732e741b
#
_entry.id   d2045a17a6f91bddf251d637732e741b
#
_cell.length_a   1.000
_cell.length_b   1.000
_cell.length_c   1.000
_cell.angle_alpha   90.00
_cell.angle_beta   90.00
_cell.angle_gamma   90.00
#
_symmetry.space_group_name_H-M   'P 1'
#
loop_
_entity.id
_entity.type
_entity.pdbx_description
1 polymer ?
#
loop_
_entity_poly.entity_id
_entity_poly.type
_entity_poly.pdbx_seq_one_letter_code
_entity_poly.pdbx_strand_id
1 'polypeptide(L)'
;MCIRDRRSAYSFGSFLEAQDEQDMNGGIGPLVTPEPSTFIAPTVTFADKLDTTIAGLDVQFLHVPSEAPDEIVLYLPANRVLISAEVDQGPTLPNIHTLRGTKFRDPVQWVDSLDKLRAYRADYMVPLHGRPVSGQDAVEEVLRMTRDGIAYIHDQTVRWMNKGLTPDELVEKVKLPPHLAGYTPYLREYYGTVKHSVRQIYNGYLGWFQGDPVDLDPTPPRQKAERLIAMMGGREKLLLEAGNAYLKGDYQWAAELAGYAIRVDHDDQLARDIKARSFRKLGYASMNINWRNWYLMSAMELEGKLDGDEISQRSIEMRKVFLSPDMVRSFTPQSFLQNWVTRIDPEKAGDVELTLGFSFPDVDEQWALEVRRGVAPVSYTHLTLPTILLV
;
A
#
# COMPACT_ATOMS: atom_id res chain seq x y z
N MET A 1 2.52 17.37 -2.90
CA MET A 1 2.96 16.01 -2.46
C MET A 1 2.21 14.95 -3.23
N CYS A 2 2.90 13.88 -3.68
CA CYS A 2 2.24 12.75 -4.31
C CYS A 2 1.44 11.97 -3.25
N ILE A 3 0.22 11.56 -3.59
CA ILE A 3 -0.66 10.81 -2.66
C ILE A 3 0.00 9.51 -2.17
N ARG A 4 0.81 8.87 -3.02
CA ARG A 4 1.53 7.66 -2.66
C ARG A 4 2.60 7.92 -1.60
N ASP A 5 3.34 9.03 -1.70
CA ASP A 5 4.38 9.38 -0.72
C ASP A 5 3.75 9.65 0.65
N ARG A 6 2.64 10.40 0.68
CA ARG A 6 1.88 10.63 1.91
C ARG A 6 1.41 9.31 2.51
N ARG A 7 0.82 8.43 1.70
CA ARG A 7 0.35 7.12 2.18
C ARG A 7 1.49 6.24 2.70
N SER A 8 2.67 6.28 2.06
CA SER A 8 3.86 5.57 2.55
C SER A 8 4.33 6.14 3.88
N ALA A 9 4.49 7.46 3.98
CA ALA A 9 4.90 8.12 5.22
C ALA A 9 3.97 7.79 6.39
N TYR A 10 2.66 7.79 6.16
CA TYR A 10 1.67 7.45 7.18
C TYR A 10 1.67 5.95 7.53
N SER A 11 1.81 5.07 6.54
CA SER A 11 1.85 3.61 6.79
C SER A 11 3.07 3.20 7.60
N PHE A 12 4.21 3.86 7.37
CA PHE A 12 5.47 3.55 8.05
C PHE A 12 5.77 4.48 9.24
N GLY A 13 4.91 5.45 9.54
CA GLY A 13 5.10 6.33 10.68
C GLY A 13 6.33 7.23 10.58
N SER A 14 6.68 7.70 9.36
CA SER A 14 7.96 8.35 9.05
C SER A 14 8.24 9.65 9.83
N PHE A 15 7.22 10.23 10.47
CA PHE A 15 7.33 11.47 11.25
C PHE A 15 6.88 11.28 12.71
N LEU A 16 6.73 10.04 13.18
CA LEU A 16 6.42 9.79 14.59
C LEU A 16 7.56 10.29 15.46
N GLU A 17 7.20 10.90 16.59
CA GLU A 17 8.17 11.41 17.57
C GLU A 17 8.83 10.26 18.32
N ALA A 18 10.07 10.50 18.82
CA ALA A 18 10.86 9.52 19.57
C ALA A 18 10.15 8.91 20.80
N GLN A 19 9.17 9.62 21.34
CA GLN A 19 8.35 9.14 22.47
C GLN A 19 7.33 8.06 22.05
N ASP A 20 6.98 8.04 20.77
CA ASP A 20 6.13 7.01 20.16
C ASP A 20 6.96 5.84 19.63
N GLU A 21 8.29 5.90 19.78
CA GLU A 21 9.30 5.04 19.16
C GLU A 21 9.42 3.66 19.77
N GLN A 22 8.84 3.41 20.91
CA GLN A 22 8.94 2.09 21.54
C GLN A 22 8.52 0.94 20.61
N ASP A 23 7.86 1.30 19.50
CA ASP A 23 7.38 0.37 18.50
C ASP A 23 7.61 0.86 17.06
N MET A 24 8.67 1.61 16.79
CA MET A 24 9.01 2.03 15.43
C MET A 24 9.42 0.84 14.58
N ASN A 25 8.45 0.29 13.86
CA ASN A 25 8.70 -0.75 12.87
C ASN A 25 7.67 -0.67 11.73
N GLY A 26 7.98 -1.32 10.61
CA GLY A 26 7.11 -1.37 9.44
C GLY A 26 6.01 -2.43 9.52
N GLY A 27 5.94 -3.20 10.61
CA GLY A 27 5.07 -4.37 10.77
C GLY A 27 5.72 -5.69 10.37
N ILE A 28 6.87 -5.63 9.74
CA ILE A 28 7.70 -6.74 9.26
C ILE A 28 9.17 -6.64 9.71
N GLY A 29 9.50 -5.63 10.48
CA GLY A 29 10.84 -5.39 11.01
C GLY A 29 11.07 -3.92 11.35
N PRO A 30 12.26 -3.58 11.86
CA PRO A 30 12.61 -2.22 12.21
C PRO A 30 12.53 -1.28 11.00
N LEU A 31 12.28 0.00 11.24
CA LEU A 31 12.36 1.01 10.19
C LEU A 31 13.79 1.10 9.66
N VAL A 32 13.90 1.12 8.34
CA VAL A 32 15.17 1.32 7.65
C VAL A 32 15.35 2.82 7.42
N THR A 33 16.52 3.33 7.79
CA THR A 33 16.91 4.71 7.46
C THR A 33 17.03 4.84 5.95
N PRO A 34 16.44 5.87 5.32
CA PRO A 34 16.61 6.11 3.89
C PRO A 34 18.07 6.36 3.55
N GLU A 35 18.64 5.55 2.68
CA GLU A 35 19.99 5.68 2.16
C GLU A 35 19.97 5.89 0.64
N PRO A 36 21.02 6.46 0.04
CA PRO A 36 21.12 6.60 -1.40
C PRO A 36 20.95 5.26 -2.10
N SER A 37 20.00 5.21 -3.03
CA SER A 37 19.70 4.00 -3.80
C SER A 37 20.38 4.06 -5.16
N THR A 38 20.86 2.91 -5.64
CA THR A 38 21.32 2.74 -7.02
C THR A 38 20.52 1.62 -7.69
N PHE A 39 20.54 1.61 -9.00
CA PHE A 39 19.92 0.56 -9.80
C PHE A 39 21.01 -0.26 -10.51
N ILE A 40 20.97 -1.57 -10.32
CA ILE A 40 21.79 -2.52 -11.07
C ILE A 40 20.83 -3.37 -11.90
N ALA A 41 20.89 -3.22 -13.22
CA ALA A 41 20.04 -3.97 -14.11
C ALA A 41 20.33 -5.47 -14.00
N PRO A 42 19.30 -6.35 -14.02
CA PRO A 42 19.50 -7.78 -14.07
C PRO A 42 20.24 -8.17 -15.35
N THR A 43 21.24 -9.05 -15.23
CA THR A 43 22.03 -9.55 -16.37
C THR A 43 21.37 -10.77 -17.01
N VAL A 44 20.50 -11.46 -16.30
CA VAL A 44 19.72 -12.62 -16.78
C VAL A 44 18.27 -12.42 -16.35
N THR A 45 17.34 -12.67 -17.25
CA THR A 45 15.91 -12.67 -16.99
C THR A 45 15.28 -13.99 -17.40
N PHE A 46 14.21 -14.39 -16.75
CA PHE A 46 13.46 -15.60 -17.05
C PHE A 46 11.96 -15.39 -16.80
N ALA A 47 11.11 -16.22 -17.38
CA ALA A 47 9.65 -16.09 -17.21
C ALA A 47 9.13 -16.94 -16.04
N ASP A 48 9.48 -18.24 -16.00
CA ASP A 48 8.90 -19.18 -15.03
C ASP A 48 9.93 -19.77 -14.08
N LYS A 49 10.97 -20.40 -14.63
CA LYS A 49 12.03 -21.09 -13.88
C LYS A 49 13.39 -20.94 -14.55
N LEU A 50 14.43 -20.85 -13.74
CA LEU A 50 15.81 -20.86 -14.19
C LEU A 50 16.63 -21.75 -13.27
N ASP A 51 17.24 -22.81 -13.81
CA ASP A 51 18.22 -23.64 -13.13
C ASP A 51 19.63 -23.22 -13.61
N THR A 52 20.53 -22.92 -12.67
CA THR A 52 21.88 -22.44 -13.00
C THR A 52 22.86 -22.77 -11.88
N THR A 53 24.17 -22.59 -12.14
CA THR A 53 25.22 -22.73 -11.14
C THR A 53 25.87 -21.36 -10.91
N ILE A 54 25.88 -20.87 -9.67
CA ILE A 54 26.48 -19.59 -9.26
C ILE A 54 27.53 -19.87 -8.21
N ALA A 55 28.78 -19.49 -8.49
CA ALA A 55 29.92 -19.69 -7.59
C ALA A 55 30.09 -21.14 -7.08
N GLY A 56 29.75 -22.11 -7.94
CA GLY A 56 29.81 -23.53 -7.61
C GLY A 56 28.62 -24.11 -6.86
N LEU A 57 27.58 -23.29 -6.63
CA LEU A 57 26.30 -23.73 -6.04
C LEU A 57 25.24 -23.88 -7.12
N ASP A 58 24.57 -25.03 -7.16
CA ASP A 58 23.38 -25.19 -7.98
C ASP A 58 22.21 -24.44 -7.33
N VAL A 59 21.59 -23.58 -8.13
CA VAL A 59 20.49 -22.70 -7.71
C VAL A 59 19.33 -22.85 -8.67
N GLN A 60 18.15 -22.99 -8.11
CA GLN A 60 16.88 -22.96 -8.85
C GLN A 60 16.16 -21.66 -8.52
N PHE A 61 15.86 -20.85 -9.52
CA PHE A 61 14.99 -19.70 -9.41
C PHE A 61 13.60 -20.06 -9.90
N LEU A 62 12.57 -19.61 -9.20
CA LEU A 62 11.18 -19.79 -9.57
C LEU A 62 10.43 -18.47 -9.46
N HIS A 63 9.67 -18.13 -10.50
CA HIS A 63 8.74 -17.01 -10.48
C HIS A 63 7.45 -17.39 -9.73
N VAL A 64 7.12 -16.61 -8.73
CA VAL A 64 6.05 -16.90 -7.75
C VAL A 64 5.27 -15.61 -7.40
N PRO A 65 4.35 -15.15 -8.27
CA PRO A 65 3.57 -13.96 -8.00
C PRO A 65 2.89 -14.04 -6.63
N SER A 66 3.13 -13.03 -5.79
CA SER A 66 2.61 -12.98 -4.42
C SER A 66 2.44 -11.53 -3.95
N GLU A 67 3.31 -11.01 -3.10
CA GLU A 67 3.30 -9.59 -2.72
C GLU A 67 3.58 -8.70 -3.93
N ALA A 68 4.51 -9.12 -4.78
CA ALA A 68 4.84 -8.49 -6.05
C ALA A 68 4.52 -9.43 -7.23
N PRO A 69 4.12 -8.87 -8.40
CA PRO A 69 3.80 -9.71 -9.57
C PRO A 69 5.03 -10.35 -10.23
N ASP A 70 6.22 -9.84 -9.95
CA ASP A 70 7.52 -10.27 -10.48
C ASP A 70 8.41 -10.91 -9.40
N GLU A 71 7.80 -11.40 -8.34
CA GLU A 71 8.51 -12.00 -7.21
C GLU A 71 9.15 -13.34 -7.59
N ILE A 72 10.38 -13.56 -7.12
CA ILE A 72 11.14 -14.78 -7.34
C ILE A 72 11.64 -15.35 -6.02
N VAL A 73 11.73 -16.67 -5.96
CA VAL A 73 12.34 -17.40 -4.87
C VAL A 73 13.55 -18.19 -5.36
N LEU A 74 14.43 -18.56 -4.44
CA LEU A 74 15.61 -19.37 -4.73
C LEU A 74 15.57 -20.66 -3.91
N TYR A 75 15.93 -21.77 -4.56
CA TYR A 75 16.12 -23.04 -3.89
C TYR A 75 17.52 -23.56 -4.13
N LEU A 76 18.18 -24.01 -3.08
CA LEU A 76 19.50 -24.64 -3.11
C LEU A 76 19.33 -26.17 -2.92
N PRO A 77 19.31 -26.98 -4.00
CA PRO A 77 18.94 -28.40 -3.92
C PRO A 77 19.87 -29.22 -3.02
N ALA A 78 21.18 -29.01 -3.11
CA ALA A 78 22.16 -29.74 -2.33
C ALA A 78 22.01 -29.50 -0.82
N ASN A 79 21.58 -28.33 -0.42
CA ASN A 79 21.40 -27.92 0.98
C ASN A 79 19.94 -28.00 1.45
N ARG A 80 19.00 -28.22 0.54
CA ARG A 80 17.56 -28.22 0.77
C ARG A 80 17.08 -26.91 1.46
N VAL A 81 17.68 -25.78 1.05
CA VAL A 81 17.37 -24.43 1.58
C VAL A 81 16.49 -23.69 0.58
N LEU A 82 15.37 -23.20 1.04
CA LEU A 82 14.45 -22.33 0.31
C LEU A 82 14.59 -20.91 0.82
N ILE A 83 14.95 -19.96 -0.04
CA ILE A 83 14.88 -18.52 0.22
C ILE A 83 13.55 -18.05 -0.35
N SER A 84 12.57 -17.83 0.54
CA SER A 84 11.15 -17.71 0.18
C SER A 84 10.73 -16.29 -0.19
N ALA A 85 11.64 -15.32 -0.18
CA ALA A 85 11.34 -13.91 -0.43
C ALA A 85 10.15 -13.42 0.42
N GLU A 86 9.22 -12.64 -0.14
CA GLU A 86 8.00 -12.20 0.55
C GLU A 86 6.76 -13.08 0.23
N VAL A 87 6.95 -14.23 -0.42
CA VAL A 87 5.88 -15.26 -0.54
C VAL A 87 5.47 -15.72 0.85
N ASP A 88 6.43 -15.87 1.77
CA ASP A 88 6.20 -15.92 3.21
C ASP A 88 6.78 -14.64 3.87
N GLN A 89 5.92 -13.76 4.29
CA GLN A 89 6.30 -12.48 4.91
C GLN A 89 6.84 -12.62 6.35
N GLY A 90 7.11 -13.86 6.78
CA GLY A 90 7.56 -14.14 8.14
C GLY A 90 6.41 -14.11 9.17
N PRO A 91 6.70 -13.76 10.43
CA PRO A 91 5.78 -13.96 11.56
C PRO A 91 4.63 -12.95 11.60
N THR A 92 3.81 -12.89 10.56
CA THR A 92 2.63 -12.03 10.46
C THR A 92 1.58 -12.61 9.52
N LEU A 93 0.33 -12.16 9.64
CA LEU A 93 -0.66 -12.39 8.59
C LEU A 93 -0.20 -11.68 7.31
N PRO A 94 -0.17 -12.36 6.15
CA PRO A 94 0.23 -11.74 4.91
C PRO A 94 -0.57 -10.48 4.56
N ASN A 95 0.12 -9.46 4.11
CA ASN A 95 -0.49 -8.19 3.75
C ASN A 95 -1.04 -8.23 2.32
N ILE A 96 -2.17 -8.88 2.14
CA ILE A 96 -2.88 -8.99 0.84
C ILE A 96 -3.20 -7.60 0.29
N HIS A 97 -3.38 -6.60 1.15
CA HIS A 97 -3.57 -5.21 0.76
C HIS A 97 -2.72 -4.26 1.58
N THR A 98 -1.91 -3.46 0.92
CA THR A 98 -1.15 -2.41 1.61
C THR A 98 -1.87 -1.06 1.53
N LEU A 99 -1.96 -0.37 2.69
CA LEU A 99 -2.64 0.94 2.80
C LEU A 99 -1.94 2.06 2.01
N ARG A 100 -0.65 1.89 1.69
CA ARG A 100 0.08 2.86 0.83
C ARG A 100 -0.37 2.85 -0.64
N GLY A 101 -1.08 1.80 -1.07
CA GLY A 101 -1.55 1.60 -2.43
C GLY A 101 -0.51 0.92 -3.32
N THR A 102 -0.89 -0.22 -3.88
CA THR A 102 -0.14 -0.99 -4.86
C THR A 102 -1.09 -1.53 -5.92
N LYS A 103 -0.57 -2.26 -6.90
CA LYS A 103 -1.39 -3.12 -7.75
C LYS A 103 -2.13 -4.14 -6.89
N PHE A 104 -3.23 -4.67 -7.41
CA PHE A 104 -3.95 -5.76 -6.78
C PHE A 104 -3.01 -6.95 -6.58
N ARG A 105 -2.94 -7.44 -5.35
CA ARG A 105 -2.26 -8.67 -4.99
C ARG A 105 -3.29 -9.77 -5.05
N ASP A 106 -3.17 -10.65 -6.05
CA ASP A 106 -4.15 -11.70 -6.27
C ASP A 106 -3.95 -12.83 -5.22
N PRO A 107 -4.91 -13.04 -4.32
CA PRO A 107 -4.79 -14.05 -3.29
C PRO A 107 -4.76 -15.48 -3.86
N VAL A 108 -5.39 -15.72 -5.01
CA VAL A 108 -5.39 -17.04 -5.66
C VAL A 108 -4.00 -17.36 -6.20
N GLN A 109 -3.37 -16.42 -6.90
CA GLN A 109 -1.98 -16.57 -7.36
C GLN A 109 -1.01 -16.74 -6.19
N TRP A 110 -1.23 -16.03 -5.08
CA TRP A 110 -0.40 -16.17 -3.90
C TRP A 110 -0.51 -17.57 -3.26
N VAL A 111 -1.73 -18.12 -3.18
CA VAL A 111 -1.98 -19.49 -2.73
C VAL A 111 -1.24 -20.50 -3.63
N ASP A 112 -1.35 -20.36 -4.95
CA ASP A 112 -0.65 -21.23 -5.92
C ASP A 112 0.88 -21.13 -5.76
N SER A 113 1.39 -19.93 -5.49
CA SER A 113 2.82 -19.70 -5.24
C SER A 113 3.29 -20.43 -3.97
N LEU A 114 2.52 -20.36 -2.88
CA LEU A 114 2.80 -21.10 -1.65
C LEU A 114 2.77 -22.63 -1.88
N ASP A 115 1.82 -23.13 -2.66
CA ASP A 115 1.75 -24.57 -2.98
C ASP A 115 2.97 -25.01 -3.83
N LYS A 116 3.49 -24.16 -4.73
CA LYS A 116 4.76 -24.43 -5.44
C LYS A 116 5.94 -24.50 -4.46
N LEU A 117 6.01 -23.62 -3.47
CA LEU A 117 7.09 -23.66 -2.47
C LEU A 117 7.04 -24.93 -1.61
N ARG A 118 5.86 -25.37 -1.22
CA ARG A 118 5.65 -26.61 -0.45
C ARG A 118 6.16 -27.86 -1.19
N ALA A 119 6.08 -27.86 -2.51
CA ALA A 119 6.54 -28.97 -3.33
C ALA A 119 8.07 -29.21 -3.22
N TYR A 120 8.87 -28.22 -2.83
CA TYR A 120 10.31 -28.37 -2.61
C TYR A 120 10.66 -29.22 -1.39
N ARG A 121 9.76 -29.33 -0.39
CA ARG A 121 10.00 -30.06 0.85
C ARG A 121 11.35 -29.68 1.48
N ALA A 122 11.60 -28.38 1.57
CA ALA A 122 12.85 -27.83 2.06
C ALA A 122 13.07 -28.15 3.54
N ASP A 123 14.33 -28.37 3.93
CA ASP A 123 14.71 -28.58 5.33
C ASP A 123 14.90 -27.25 6.06
N TYR A 124 15.19 -26.18 5.32
CA TYR A 124 15.34 -24.83 5.83
C TYR A 124 14.61 -23.85 4.93
N MET A 125 13.94 -22.90 5.55
CA MET A 125 13.33 -21.75 4.86
C MET A 125 13.87 -20.45 5.44
N VAL A 126 14.31 -19.55 4.56
CA VAL A 126 14.80 -18.21 4.88
C VAL A 126 13.84 -17.19 4.29
N PRO A 127 12.90 -16.65 5.08
CA PRO A 127 12.02 -15.58 4.64
C PRO A 127 12.79 -14.26 4.53
N LEU A 128 12.23 -13.27 3.82
CA LEU A 128 12.82 -11.94 3.75
C LEU A 128 12.74 -11.22 5.10
N HIS A 129 11.72 -11.49 5.88
CA HIS A 129 11.47 -10.93 7.20
C HIS A 129 11.35 -12.04 8.25
N GLY A 130 11.90 -11.79 9.45
CA GLY A 130 11.87 -12.73 10.55
C GLY A 130 13.08 -13.66 10.61
N ARG A 131 12.93 -14.76 11.33
CA ARG A 131 14.02 -15.74 11.54
C ARG A 131 13.86 -16.92 10.57
N PRO A 132 14.96 -17.56 10.15
CA PRO A 132 14.90 -18.81 9.40
C PRO A 132 14.09 -19.88 10.15
N VAL A 133 13.34 -20.67 9.38
CA VAL A 133 12.62 -21.86 9.86
C VAL A 133 13.46 -23.09 9.57
N SER A 134 13.62 -23.97 10.55
CA SER A 134 14.44 -25.16 10.48
C SER A 134 13.61 -26.43 10.73
N GLY A 135 13.79 -27.41 9.88
CA GLY A 135 13.08 -28.68 9.88
C GLY A 135 11.98 -28.76 8.84
N GLN A 136 11.94 -29.82 8.04
CA GLN A 136 11.01 -30.00 6.93
C GLN A 136 9.56 -29.86 7.37
N ASP A 137 9.18 -30.48 8.48
CA ASP A 137 7.80 -30.43 9.01
C ASP A 137 7.43 -29.01 9.44
N ALA A 138 8.36 -28.27 10.06
CA ALA A 138 8.14 -26.90 10.47
C ALA A 138 7.99 -25.95 9.26
N VAL A 139 8.82 -26.12 8.23
CA VAL A 139 8.71 -25.37 6.98
C VAL A 139 7.38 -25.65 6.30
N GLU A 140 7.01 -26.92 6.17
CA GLU A 140 5.72 -27.33 5.59
C GLU A 140 4.55 -26.75 6.38
N GLU A 141 4.60 -26.77 7.72
CA GLU A 141 3.55 -26.21 8.56
C GLU A 141 3.37 -24.72 8.36
N VAL A 142 4.47 -23.93 8.35
CA VAL A 142 4.41 -22.48 8.13
C VAL A 142 3.81 -22.17 6.77
N LEU A 143 4.33 -22.78 5.70
CA LEU A 143 3.84 -22.55 4.34
C LEU A 143 2.36 -22.96 4.20
N ARG A 144 1.96 -24.11 4.74
CA ARG A 144 0.59 -24.59 4.70
C ARG A 144 -0.37 -23.67 5.48
N MET A 145 0.00 -23.25 6.68
CA MET A 145 -0.86 -22.39 7.50
C MET A 145 -1.00 -21.00 6.91
N THR A 146 0.07 -20.44 6.36
CA THR A 146 0.04 -19.16 5.62
C THR A 146 -0.85 -19.27 4.38
N ARG A 147 -0.69 -20.32 3.60
CA ARG A 147 -1.53 -20.65 2.44
C ARG A 147 -3.00 -20.76 2.81
N ASP A 148 -3.31 -21.52 3.86
CA ASP A 148 -4.68 -21.76 4.32
C ASP A 148 -5.31 -20.47 4.89
N GLY A 149 -4.52 -19.61 5.52
CA GLY A 149 -4.95 -18.29 5.98
C GLY A 149 -5.40 -17.39 4.84
N ILE A 150 -4.58 -17.29 3.78
CA ILE A 150 -4.91 -16.50 2.59
C ILE A 150 -6.14 -17.09 1.87
N ALA A 151 -6.14 -18.41 1.63
CA ALA A 151 -7.24 -19.10 0.96
C ALA A 151 -8.57 -18.93 1.73
N TYR A 152 -8.54 -19.08 3.05
CA TYR A 152 -9.74 -18.89 3.87
C TYR A 152 -10.31 -17.48 3.77
N ILE A 153 -9.46 -16.45 3.86
CA ILE A 153 -9.90 -15.05 3.73
C ILE A 153 -10.52 -14.83 2.36
N HIS A 154 -9.87 -15.31 1.30
CA HIS A 154 -10.37 -15.21 -0.06
C HIS A 154 -11.73 -15.91 -0.22
N ASP A 155 -11.78 -17.20 0.08
CA ASP A 155 -12.95 -18.05 -0.18
C ASP A 155 -14.16 -17.61 0.62
N GLN A 156 -13.98 -17.23 1.89
CA GLN A 156 -15.09 -16.70 2.69
C GLN A 156 -15.53 -15.32 2.21
N THR A 157 -14.63 -14.48 1.73
CA THR A 157 -14.99 -13.19 1.14
C THR A 157 -15.85 -13.43 -0.10
N VAL A 158 -15.39 -14.24 -1.05
CA VAL A 158 -16.15 -14.57 -2.27
C VAL A 158 -17.49 -15.23 -1.95
N ARG A 159 -17.51 -16.16 -0.99
CA ARG A 159 -18.74 -16.81 -0.55
C ARG A 159 -19.82 -15.83 -0.08
N TRP A 160 -19.41 -14.81 0.68
CA TRP A 160 -20.35 -13.82 1.20
C TRP A 160 -20.65 -12.71 0.19
N MET A 161 -19.71 -12.36 -0.71
CA MET A 161 -19.96 -11.51 -1.88
C MET A 161 -21.08 -12.09 -2.74
N ASN A 162 -21.05 -13.40 -3.00
CA ASN A 162 -22.09 -14.11 -3.73
C ASN A 162 -23.47 -14.13 -3.04
N LYS A 163 -23.50 -13.72 -1.77
CA LYS A 163 -24.75 -13.50 -1.02
C LYS A 163 -25.17 -12.03 -0.97
N GLY A 164 -24.48 -11.16 -1.67
CA GLY A 164 -24.79 -9.74 -1.80
C GLY A 164 -24.30 -8.84 -0.69
N LEU A 165 -23.37 -9.29 0.16
CA LEU A 165 -22.82 -8.45 1.24
C LEU A 165 -21.86 -7.40 0.67
N THR A 166 -21.98 -6.18 1.19
CA THR A 166 -21.05 -5.06 0.94
C THR A 166 -19.71 -5.25 1.66
N PRO A 167 -18.64 -4.52 1.28
CA PRO A 167 -17.34 -4.64 1.96
C PRO A 167 -17.39 -4.41 3.46
N ASP A 168 -18.24 -3.50 3.93
CA ASP A 168 -18.36 -3.20 5.36
C ASP A 168 -19.12 -4.28 6.14
N GLU A 169 -20.09 -4.94 5.51
CA GLU A 169 -20.76 -6.10 6.09
C GLU A 169 -19.87 -7.34 6.07
N LEU A 170 -19.08 -7.52 5.03
CA LEU A 170 -18.13 -8.63 4.88
C LEU A 170 -17.10 -8.65 5.99
N VAL A 171 -16.53 -7.51 6.40
CA VAL A 171 -15.51 -7.47 7.47
C VAL A 171 -16.04 -7.90 8.83
N GLU A 172 -17.37 -7.88 9.03
CA GLU A 172 -17.99 -8.40 10.25
C GLU A 172 -18.25 -9.90 10.16
N LYS A 173 -18.34 -10.46 8.97
CA LYS A 173 -18.60 -11.88 8.71
C LYS A 173 -17.36 -12.73 8.58
N VAL A 174 -16.33 -12.20 7.90
CA VAL A 174 -15.10 -12.95 7.65
C VAL A 174 -14.15 -12.83 8.84
N LYS A 175 -14.00 -13.90 9.60
CA LYS A 175 -13.09 -14.02 10.74
C LYS A 175 -12.31 -15.31 10.57
N LEU A 176 -11.04 -15.32 10.88
CA LEU A 176 -10.24 -16.56 10.89
C LEU A 176 -10.84 -17.57 11.89
N PRO A 177 -10.94 -18.85 11.51
CA PRO A 177 -11.36 -19.90 12.43
C PRO A 177 -10.30 -20.09 13.53
N PRO A 178 -10.67 -20.67 14.69
CA PRO A 178 -9.79 -20.75 15.86
C PRO A 178 -8.40 -21.33 15.60
N HIS A 179 -8.29 -22.35 14.75
CA HIS A 179 -7.01 -23.00 14.45
C HIS A 179 -6.07 -22.10 13.62
N LEU A 180 -6.61 -21.25 12.72
CA LEU A 180 -5.82 -20.25 11.98
C LEU A 180 -5.55 -19.02 12.86
N ALA A 181 -6.55 -18.50 13.55
CA ALA A 181 -6.39 -17.34 14.44
C ALA A 181 -5.41 -17.60 15.59
N GLY A 182 -5.30 -18.85 16.02
CA GLY A 182 -4.38 -19.31 17.07
C GLY A 182 -2.96 -19.61 16.57
N TYR A 183 -2.72 -19.64 15.27
CA TYR A 183 -1.40 -19.93 14.71
C TYR A 183 -0.47 -18.72 14.85
N THR A 184 0.24 -18.67 15.94
CA THR A 184 1.08 -17.55 16.36
C THR A 184 2.56 -17.90 16.18
N PRO A 185 3.39 -16.97 15.67
CA PRO A 185 3.05 -15.59 15.31
C PRO A 185 2.57 -15.38 13.87
N TYR A 186 2.63 -16.37 12.99
CA TYR A 186 2.52 -16.24 11.53
C TYR A 186 1.18 -15.73 11.00
N LEU A 187 0.06 -15.94 11.71
CA LEU A 187 -1.25 -15.42 11.30
C LEU A 187 -1.77 -14.31 12.23
N ARG A 188 -0.88 -13.69 13.02
CA ARG A 188 -1.22 -12.48 13.79
C ARG A 188 -1.24 -11.25 12.89
N GLU A 189 -2.20 -10.37 13.13
CA GLU A 189 -2.43 -9.18 12.30
C GLU A 189 -1.43 -8.04 12.59
N TYR A 190 -0.13 -8.33 12.60
CA TYR A 190 0.89 -7.31 12.83
C TYR A 190 1.09 -6.39 11.62
N TYR A 191 0.99 -6.93 10.39
CA TYR A 191 1.19 -6.23 9.13
C TYR A 191 -0.04 -6.31 8.23
N GLY A 192 -0.46 -7.51 7.79
CA GLY A 192 -1.75 -7.72 7.14
C GLY A 192 -2.90 -7.72 8.16
N THR A 193 -4.13 -7.45 7.72
CA THR A 193 -5.34 -7.66 8.50
C THR A 193 -6.42 -8.35 7.67
N VAL A 194 -7.27 -9.14 8.32
CA VAL A 194 -8.43 -9.75 7.67
C VAL A 194 -9.34 -8.65 7.10
N LYS A 195 -9.59 -7.59 7.87
CA LYS A 195 -10.53 -6.52 7.50
C LYS A 195 -10.16 -5.79 6.20
N HIS A 196 -8.90 -5.36 6.06
CA HIS A 196 -8.54 -4.67 4.83
C HIS A 196 -8.26 -5.62 3.67
N SER A 197 -7.89 -6.88 3.93
CA SER A 197 -7.79 -7.92 2.91
C SER A 197 -9.15 -8.21 2.27
N VAL A 198 -10.20 -8.37 3.09
CA VAL A 198 -11.58 -8.54 2.63
C VAL A 198 -12.03 -7.40 1.71
N ARG A 199 -11.80 -6.13 2.13
CA ARG A 199 -12.13 -4.96 1.29
C ARG A 199 -11.35 -4.96 -0.02
N GLN A 200 -10.09 -5.35 0.01
CA GLN A 200 -9.27 -5.41 -1.19
C GLN A 200 -9.70 -6.51 -2.15
N ILE A 201 -10.05 -7.69 -1.66
CA ILE A 201 -10.56 -8.79 -2.48
C ILE A 201 -11.86 -8.36 -3.16
N TYR A 202 -12.79 -7.77 -2.41
CA TYR A 202 -14.02 -7.23 -2.99
C TYR A 202 -13.72 -6.21 -4.11
N ASN A 203 -12.89 -5.21 -3.80
CA ASN A 203 -12.55 -4.16 -4.75
C ASN A 203 -11.80 -4.69 -5.99
N GLY A 204 -10.97 -5.72 -5.81
CA GLY A 204 -10.24 -6.36 -6.90
C GLY A 204 -11.14 -7.10 -7.89
N TYR A 205 -12.24 -7.68 -7.43
CA TYR A 205 -13.20 -8.39 -8.28
C TYR A 205 -14.33 -7.50 -8.81
N LEU A 206 -14.88 -6.61 -7.99
CA LEU A 206 -16.09 -5.85 -8.30
C LEU A 206 -15.87 -4.33 -8.45
N GLY A 207 -14.69 -3.83 -8.08
CA GLY A 207 -14.43 -2.40 -8.08
C GLY A 207 -15.13 -1.66 -6.93
N TRP A 208 -15.32 -0.36 -7.10
CA TRP A 208 -15.80 0.54 -6.05
C TRP A 208 -17.32 0.48 -5.83
N PHE A 209 -18.08 0.08 -6.83
CA PHE A 209 -19.55 0.10 -6.77
C PHE A 209 -20.09 -1.08 -5.96
N GLN A 210 -20.85 -0.78 -4.91
CA GLN A 210 -21.33 -1.77 -3.94
C GLN A 210 -22.75 -2.28 -4.25
N GLY A 211 -23.37 -1.82 -5.34
CA GLY A 211 -24.69 -2.26 -5.79
C GLY A 211 -25.85 -1.36 -5.39
N ASP A 212 -25.66 -0.38 -4.49
CA ASP A 212 -26.69 0.62 -4.18
C ASP A 212 -26.58 1.80 -5.17
N PRO A 213 -27.64 2.07 -5.96
CA PRO A 213 -27.64 3.20 -6.89
C PRO A 213 -27.41 4.58 -6.24
N VAL A 214 -27.61 4.73 -4.94
CA VAL A 214 -27.29 5.95 -4.19
C VAL A 214 -25.80 6.31 -4.28
N ASP A 215 -24.93 5.30 -4.43
CA ASP A 215 -23.50 5.49 -4.55
C ASP A 215 -23.03 5.94 -5.93
N LEU A 216 -23.90 5.93 -6.96
CA LEU A 216 -23.55 6.39 -8.31
C LEU A 216 -23.31 7.91 -8.36
N ASP A 217 -24.12 8.68 -7.63
CA ASP A 217 -23.98 10.14 -7.53
C ASP A 217 -24.33 10.61 -6.12
N PRO A 218 -23.48 10.31 -5.12
CA PRO A 218 -23.78 10.61 -3.74
C PRO A 218 -23.73 12.12 -3.46
N THR A 219 -24.51 12.56 -2.49
CA THR A 219 -24.42 13.96 -2.00
C THR A 219 -22.95 14.30 -1.69
N PRO A 220 -22.44 15.44 -2.21
CA PRO A 220 -21.05 15.85 -1.97
C PRO A 220 -20.68 15.82 -0.49
N PRO A 221 -19.47 15.36 -0.10
CA PRO A 221 -19.14 15.08 1.29
C PRO A 221 -19.33 16.23 2.26
N ARG A 222 -19.04 17.47 1.85
CA ARG A 222 -19.27 18.67 2.67
C ARG A 222 -20.76 18.91 2.91
N GLN A 223 -21.57 18.89 1.86
CA GLN A 223 -23.02 19.07 1.96
C GLN A 223 -23.70 17.96 2.78
N LYS A 224 -23.21 16.71 2.63
CA LYS A 224 -23.68 15.60 3.46
C LYS A 224 -23.39 15.85 4.93
N ALA A 225 -22.19 16.32 5.27
CA ALA A 225 -21.81 16.66 6.63
C ALA A 225 -22.67 17.79 7.19
N GLU A 226 -22.91 18.88 6.43
CA GLU A 226 -23.77 20.00 6.84
C GLU A 226 -25.20 19.54 7.18
N ARG A 227 -25.78 18.69 6.31
CA ARG A 227 -27.12 18.13 6.54
C ARG A 227 -27.18 17.23 7.77
N LEU A 228 -26.18 16.36 7.97
CA LEU A 228 -26.11 15.49 9.15
C LEU A 228 -25.95 16.29 10.44
N ILE A 229 -25.10 17.31 10.46
CA ILE A 229 -24.93 18.20 11.62
C ILE A 229 -26.25 18.90 11.97
N ALA A 230 -26.96 19.43 10.96
CA ALA A 230 -28.26 20.05 11.17
C ALA A 230 -29.28 19.08 11.78
N MET A 231 -29.35 17.85 11.22
CA MET A 231 -30.25 16.80 11.73
C MET A 231 -29.91 16.36 13.15
N MET A 232 -28.65 16.41 13.54
CA MET A 232 -28.18 16.07 14.91
C MET A 232 -28.41 17.22 15.91
N GLY A 233 -28.96 18.34 15.47
CA GLY A 233 -29.25 19.49 16.33
C GLY A 233 -28.15 20.54 16.41
N GLY A 234 -27.28 20.57 15.40
CA GLY A 234 -26.22 21.54 15.23
C GLY A 234 -24.84 21.10 15.72
N ARG A 235 -23.83 21.91 15.39
CA ARG A 235 -22.41 21.62 15.72
C ARG A 235 -22.15 21.38 17.20
N GLU A 236 -22.74 22.21 18.07
CA GLU A 236 -22.49 22.12 19.52
C GLU A 236 -22.94 20.75 20.07
N LYS A 237 -24.15 20.32 19.68
CA LYS A 237 -24.67 19.02 20.10
C LYS A 237 -23.87 17.87 19.52
N LEU A 238 -23.47 17.94 18.25
CA LEU A 238 -22.59 16.96 17.63
C LEU A 238 -21.29 16.78 18.41
N LEU A 239 -20.61 17.91 18.76
CA LEU A 239 -19.32 17.83 19.47
C LEU A 239 -19.49 17.41 20.94
N LEU A 240 -20.62 17.74 21.57
CA LEU A 240 -20.97 17.20 22.89
C LEU A 240 -21.09 15.68 22.84
N GLU A 241 -21.78 15.12 21.82
CA GLU A 241 -21.92 13.68 21.65
C GLU A 241 -20.58 13.02 21.28
N ALA A 242 -19.75 13.68 20.48
CA ALA A 242 -18.39 13.20 20.21
C ALA A 242 -17.55 13.11 21.50
N GLY A 243 -17.63 14.12 22.36
CA GLY A 243 -16.98 14.12 23.67
C GLY A 243 -17.53 13.02 24.59
N ASN A 244 -18.84 12.81 24.61
CA ASN A 244 -19.48 11.73 25.36
C ASN A 244 -19.05 10.34 24.90
N ALA A 245 -18.95 10.13 23.57
CA ALA A 245 -18.44 8.90 22.99
C ALA A 245 -16.99 8.66 23.40
N TYR A 246 -16.14 9.68 23.33
CA TYR A 246 -14.75 9.60 23.79
C TYR A 246 -14.63 9.19 25.26
N LEU A 247 -15.44 9.81 26.16
CA LEU A 247 -15.42 9.51 27.59
C LEU A 247 -15.89 8.08 27.90
N LYS A 248 -16.78 7.51 27.07
CA LYS A 248 -17.24 6.12 27.15
C LYS A 248 -16.23 5.13 26.55
N GLY A 249 -15.14 5.59 25.95
CA GLY A 249 -14.15 4.74 25.28
C GLY A 249 -14.52 4.35 23.85
N ASP A 250 -15.60 4.89 23.28
CA ASP A 250 -15.99 4.70 21.89
C ASP A 250 -15.23 5.71 20.99
N TYR A 251 -13.93 5.49 20.89
CA TYR A 251 -13.02 6.40 20.20
C TYR A 251 -13.27 6.46 18.68
N GLN A 252 -13.71 5.34 18.08
CA GLN A 252 -14.02 5.32 16.66
C GLN A 252 -15.20 6.22 16.35
N TRP A 253 -16.29 6.08 17.10
CA TRP A 253 -17.48 6.93 16.91
C TRP A 253 -17.20 8.40 17.22
N ALA A 254 -16.43 8.68 18.29
CA ALA A 254 -16.00 10.04 18.60
C ALA A 254 -15.24 10.69 17.44
N ALA A 255 -14.33 9.94 16.81
CA ALA A 255 -13.55 10.41 15.66
C ALA A 255 -14.43 10.63 14.41
N GLU A 256 -15.43 9.79 14.19
CA GLU A 256 -16.38 9.93 13.07
C GLU A 256 -17.24 11.18 13.22
N LEU A 257 -17.84 11.40 14.40
CA LEU A 257 -18.63 12.60 14.69
C LEU A 257 -17.81 13.86 14.53
N ALA A 258 -16.63 13.94 15.15
CA ALA A 258 -15.72 15.07 15.00
C ALA A 258 -15.29 15.27 13.52
N GLY A 259 -15.19 14.19 12.76
CA GLY A 259 -14.89 14.22 11.33
C GLY A 259 -15.92 14.95 10.49
N TYR A 260 -17.19 14.92 10.85
CA TYR A 260 -18.23 15.72 10.16
C TYR A 260 -18.03 17.22 10.38
N ALA A 261 -17.70 17.65 11.61
CA ALA A 261 -17.43 19.07 11.89
C ALA A 261 -16.20 19.57 11.11
N ILE A 262 -15.10 18.82 11.13
CA ILE A 262 -13.86 19.16 10.39
C ILE A 262 -14.11 19.23 8.87
N ARG A 263 -15.03 18.43 8.35
CA ARG A 263 -15.36 18.44 6.92
C ARG A 263 -16.08 19.73 6.49
N VAL A 264 -16.80 20.35 7.40
CA VAL A 264 -17.47 21.64 7.18
C VAL A 264 -16.52 22.81 7.45
N ASP A 265 -15.80 22.74 8.56
CA ASP A 265 -14.80 23.72 8.96
C ASP A 265 -13.49 22.99 9.34
N HIS A 266 -12.49 23.11 8.44
CA HIS A 266 -11.20 22.43 8.63
C HIS A 266 -10.44 22.93 9.87
N ASP A 267 -10.69 24.18 10.28
CA ASP A 267 -10.02 24.85 11.39
C ASP A 267 -10.76 24.73 12.72
N ASP A 268 -11.84 23.93 12.77
CA ASP A 268 -12.58 23.65 14.01
C ASP A 268 -11.69 22.95 15.04
N GLN A 269 -11.08 23.76 15.91
CA GLN A 269 -10.07 23.30 16.85
C GLN A 269 -10.62 22.27 17.85
N LEU A 270 -11.86 22.42 18.33
CA LEU A 270 -12.46 21.46 19.27
C LEU A 270 -12.70 20.11 18.60
N ALA A 271 -13.20 20.11 17.36
CA ALA A 271 -13.37 18.88 16.59
C ALA A 271 -12.03 18.20 16.30
N ARG A 272 -11.00 18.97 15.91
CA ARG A 272 -9.64 18.48 15.69
C ARG A 272 -9.07 17.81 16.94
N ASP A 273 -9.23 18.45 18.10
CA ASP A 273 -8.78 17.95 19.40
C ASP A 273 -9.44 16.61 19.76
N ILE A 274 -10.76 16.52 19.66
CA ILE A 274 -11.50 15.28 19.95
C ILE A 274 -11.03 14.16 19.03
N LYS A 275 -10.90 14.44 17.73
CA LYS A 275 -10.48 13.46 16.74
C LYS A 275 -9.03 13.01 16.94
N ALA A 276 -8.12 13.94 17.22
CA ALA A 276 -6.71 13.63 17.48
C ALA A 276 -6.54 12.71 18.70
N ARG A 277 -7.19 13.07 19.82
CA ARG A 277 -7.17 12.25 21.04
C ARG A 277 -7.76 10.87 20.80
N SER A 278 -8.85 10.77 20.03
CA SER A 278 -9.46 9.50 19.65
C SER A 278 -8.51 8.65 18.83
N PHE A 279 -7.84 9.24 17.84
CA PHE A 279 -6.85 8.55 17.03
C PHE A 279 -5.64 8.07 17.83
N ARG A 280 -5.15 8.85 18.81
CA ARG A 280 -4.09 8.37 19.69
C ARG A 280 -4.52 7.13 20.48
N LYS A 281 -5.75 7.10 21.01
CA LYS A 281 -6.27 5.92 21.73
C LYS A 281 -6.40 4.71 20.79
N LEU A 282 -6.93 4.90 19.60
CA LEU A 282 -7.04 3.83 18.58
C LEU A 282 -5.66 3.35 18.11
N GLY A 283 -4.71 4.27 17.92
CA GLY A 283 -3.36 3.95 17.51
C GLY A 283 -2.63 3.09 18.54
N TYR A 284 -2.59 3.53 19.79
CA TYR A 284 -1.93 2.76 20.86
C TYR A 284 -2.61 1.43 21.19
N ALA A 285 -3.90 1.26 20.87
CA ALA A 285 -4.60 0.00 21.01
C ALA A 285 -4.42 -0.94 19.80
N SER A 286 -3.91 -0.44 18.66
CA SER A 286 -3.77 -1.22 17.44
C SER A 286 -2.56 -2.13 17.50
N MET A 287 -2.79 -3.44 17.34
CA MET A 287 -1.73 -4.43 17.14
C MET A 287 -1.10 -4.26 15.73
N ASN A 288 -1.92 -3.93 14.74
CA ASN A 288 -1.46 -3.71 13.38
C ASN A 288 -0.66 -2.41 13.30
N ILE A 289 0.61 -2.51 12.91
CA ILE A 289 1.51 -1.37 12.94
C ILE A 289 1.15 -0.30 11.91
N ASN A 290 0.64 -0.68 10.74
CA ASN A 290 0.22 0.29 9.74
C ASN A 290 -1.00 1.08 10.22
N TRP A 291 -1.97 0.43 10.89
CA TRP A 291 -3.12 1.12 11.49
C TRP A 291 -2.67 2.06 12.60
N ARG A 292 -1.79 1.55 13.51
CA ARG A 292 -1.19 2.38 14.55
C ARG A 292 -0.56 3.64 13.97
N ASN A 293 0.31 3.46 12.99
CA ASN A 293 1.02 4.57 12.36
C ASN A 293 0.06 5.55 11.68
N TRP A 294 -0.96 5.07 10.95
CA TRP A 294 -1.97 5.92 10.34
C TRP A 294 -2.73 6.74 11.38
N TYR A 295 -3.15 6.13 12.47
CA TYR A 295 -3.84 6.85 13.55
C TYR A 295 -2.93 7.90 14.20
N LEU A 296 -1.70 7.54 14.56
CA LEU A 296 -0.79 8.47 15.25
C LEU A 296 -0.33 9.61 14.34
N MET A 297 0.02 9.33 13.09
CA MET A 297 0.37 10.36 12.10
C MET A 297 -0.80 11.32 11.84
N SER A 298 -2.01 10.78 11.70
CA SER A 298 -3.22 11.62 11.53
C SER A 298 -3.52 12.45 12.78
N ALA A 299 -3.24 11.94 13.98
CA ALA A 299 -3.36 12.72 15.21
C ALA A 299 -2.38 13.91 15.22
N MET A 300 -1.11 13.69 14.85
CA MET A 300 -0.11 14.76 14.75
C MET A 300 -0.51 15.85 13.76
N GLU A 301 -1.06 15.47 12.60
CA GLU A 301 -1.58 16.44 11.61
C GLU A 301 -2.75 17.28 12.17
N LEU A 302 -3.68 16.64 12.87
CA LEU A 302 -4.79 17.32 13.53
C LEU A 302 -4.33 18.27 14.66
N GLU A 303 -3.26 17.91 15.36
CA GLU A 303 -2.64 18.72 16.42
C GLU A 303 -1.79 19.86 15.86
N GLY A 304 -1.61 19.98 14.54
CA GLY A 304 -0.76 20.97 13.91
C GLY A 304 0.74 20.72 14.08
N LYS A 305 1.13 19.51 14.48
CA LYS A 305 2.55 19.09 14.63
C LYS A 305 3.18 18.65 13.31
N LEU A 306 2.37 18.38 12.31
CA LEU A 306 2.80 18.06 10.94
C LEU A 306 2.22 19.11 10.01
N ASP A 307 3.08 19.91 9.41
CA ASP A 307 2.72 20.81 8.33
C ASP A 307 2.74 20.07 6.99
N GLY A 308 1.74 20.31 6.16
CA GLY A 308 1.66 19.76 4.80
C GLY A 308 2.85 20.15 3.92
N ASP A 309 3.41 21.34 4.13
CA ASP A 309 4.59 21.83 3.42
C ASP A 309 5.86 21.12 3.92
N GLU A 310 6.01 20.89 5.22
CA GLU A 310 7.11 20.12 5.79
C GLU A 310 7.10 18.67 5.27
N ILE A 311 5.94 18.01 5.30
CA ILE A 311 5.78 16.66 4.77
C ILE A 311 6.14 16.64 3.27
N SER A 312 5.73 17.68 2.53
CA SER A 312 6.03 17.81 1.10
C SER A 312 7.53 17.97 0.84
N GLN A 313 8.20 18.83 1.59
CA GLN A 313 9.64 19.06 1.46
C GLN A 313 10.45 17.82 1.82
N ARG A 314 10.16 17.17 2.93
CA ARG A 314 10.83 15.91 3.32
C ARG A 314 10.58 14.79 2.31
N SER A 315 9.38 14.72 1.72
CA SER A 315 9.08 13.76 0.65
C SER A 315 9.91 14.05 -0.62
N ILE A 316 10.14 15.32 -0.94
CA ILE A 316 11.01 15.71 -2.06
C ILE A 316 12.47 15.35 -1.77
N GLU A 317 12.95 15.58 -0.54
CA GLU A 317 14.31 15.22 -0.15
C GLU A 317 14.50 13.70 -0.15
N MET A 318 13.56 12.94 0.39
CA MET A 318 13.59 11.48 0.30
C MET A 318 13.61 10.99 -1.15
N ARG A 319 12.85 11.62 -2.04
CA ARG A 319 12.92 11.28 -3.48
C ARG A 319 14.29 11.56 -4.09
N LYS A 320 14.98 12.63 -3.70
CA LYS A 320 16.34 12.90 -4.18
C LYS A 320 17.31 11.81 -3.76
N VAL A 321 17.11 11.23 -2.56
CA VAL A 321 17.88 10.09 -2.07
C VAL A 321 17.61 8.83 -2.92
N PHE A 322 16.34 8.57 -3.24
CA PHE A 322 15.94 7.38 -4.03
C PHE A 322 16.13 7.55 -5.55
N LEU A 323 16.23 8.77 -6.07
CA LEU A 323 16.43 9.05 -7.50
C LEU A 323 17.90 9.37 -7.77
N SER A 324 18.77 8.38 -7.56
CA SER A 324 20.17 8.50 -8.01
C SER A 324 20.24 8.64 -9.54
N PRO A 325 21.33 9.19 -10.10
CA PRO A 325 21.52 9.25 -11.55
C PRO A 325 21.33 7.90 -12.25
N ASP A 326 21.76 6.81 -11.61
CA ASP A 326 21.62 5.46 -12.16
C ASP A 326 20.16 5.01 -12.18
N MET A 327 19.39 5.32 -11.14
CA MET A 327 17.93 5.08 -11.13
C MET A 327 17.23 5.84 -12.25
N VAL A 328 17.62 7.12 -12.49
CA VAL A 328 17.02 7.92 -13.57
C VAL A 328 17.38 7.35 -14.93
N ARG A 329 18.62 6.91 -15.13
CA ARG A 329 19.05 6.25 -16.38
C ARG A 329 18.38 4.91 -16.64
N SER A 330 17.85 4.26 -15.62
CA SER A 330 17.11 2.99 -15.77
C SER A 330 15.69 3.17 -16.33
N PHE A 331 15.15 4.40 -16.29
CA PHE A 331 13.85 4.68 -16.91
C PHE A 331 13.95 4.71 -18.42
N THR A 332 12.98 4.11 -19.11
CA THR A 332 12.85 4.33 -20.55
C THR A 332 12.47 5.79 -20.80
N PRO A 333 12.93 6.42 -21.91
CA PRO A 333 12.52 7.77 -22.29
C PRO A 333 11.00 7.95 -22.29
N GLN A 334 10.27 6.94 -22.76
CA GLN A 334 8.81 6.92 -22.73
C GLN A 334 8.26 7.07 -21.31
N SER A 335 8.71 6.23 -20.38
CA SER A 335 8.21 6.24 -18.99
C SER A 335 8.57 7.53 -18.25
N PHE A 336 9.74 8.09 -18.56
CA PHE A 336 10.19 9.38 -18.05
C PHE A 336 9.26 10.51 -18.50
N LEU A 337 8.97 10.61 -19.80
CA LEU A 337 8.07 11.63 -20.34
C LEU A 337 6.62 11.43 -19.90
N GLN A 338 6.13 10.18 -19.83
CA GLN A 338 4.78 9.87 -19.34
C GLN A 338 4.56 10.36 -17.90
N ASN A 339 5.60 10.42 -17.08
CA ASN A 339 5.51 10.97 -15.73
C ASN A 339 5.18 12.47 -15.72
N TRP A 340 5.50 13.21 -16.79
CA TRP A 340 5.20 14.63 -16.91
C TRP A 340 3.75 14.89 -17.30
N VAL A 341 3.14 13.99 -18.05
CA VAL A 341 1.73 14.10 -18.51
C VAL A 341 0.77 14.35 -17.35
N THR A 342 0.97 13.63 -16.25
CA THR A 342 0.10 13.73 -15.05
C THR A 342 0.31 15.04 -14.25
N ARG A 343 1.26 15.89 -14.64
CA ARG A 343 1.56 17.16 -13.97
C ARG A 343 1.04 18.37 -14.71
N ILE A 344 0.45 18.15 -15.88
CA ILE A 344 -0.15 19.24 -16.66
C ILE A 344 -1.39 19.74 -15.91
N ASP A 345 -1.40 21.02 -15.66
CA ASP A 345 -2.54 21.74 -15.12
C ASP A 345 -3.42 22.18 -16.30
N PRO A 346 -4.60 21.60 -16.50
CA PRO A 346 -5.44 21.90 -17.65
C PRO A 346 -5.98 23.33 -17.65
N GLU A 347 -6.15 23.95 -16.46
CA GLU A 347 -6.59 25.33 -16.36
C GLU A 347 -5.50 26.29 -16.86
N LYS A 348 -4.22 26.02 -16.53
CA LYS A 348 -3.08 26.80 -17.02
C LYS A 348 -2.73 26.51 -18.46
N ALA A 349 -2.93 25.27 -18.89
CA ALA A 349 -2.69 24.89 -20.29
C ALA A 349 -3.68 25.58 -21.23
N GLY A 350 -4.94 25.80 -20.81
CA GLY A 350 -5.94 26.50 -21.59
C GLY A 350 -6.03 25.95 -23.02
N ASP A 351 -5.89 26.84 -24.02
CA ASP A 351 -5.92 26.52 -25.44
C ASP A 351 -4.54 26.25 -26.05
N VAL A 352 -3.52 25.99 -25.23
CA VAL A 352 -2.17 25.71 -25.72
C VAL A 352 -2.17 24.42 -26.56
N GLU A 353 -1.63 24.55 -27.77
CA GLU A 353 -1.33 23.44 -28.68
C GLU A 353 0.13 23.55 -29.08
N LEU A 354 0.97 22.64 -28.67
CA LEU A 354 2.40 22.62 -29.02
C LEU A 354 2.94 21.19 -28.97
N THR A 355 4.00 20.95 -29.72
CA THR A 355 4.76 19.72 -29.71
C THR A 355 6.16 19.98 -29.20
N LEU A 356 6.58 19.27 -28.15
CA LEU A 356 7.95 19.28 -27.65
C LEU A 356 8.65 18.01 -28.13
N GLY A 357 9.76 18.16 -28.84
CA GLY A 357 10.60 17.05 -29.27
C GLY A 357 11.72 16.82 -28.25
N PHE A 358 12.01 15.58 -27.93
CA PHE A 358 13.10 15.16 -27.06
C PHE A 358 14.00 14.19 -27.80
N SER A 359 15.31 14.45 -27.78
CA SER A 359 16.32 13.52 -28.28
C SER A 359 17.09 12.93 -27.10
N PHE A 360 17.23 11.64 -27.08
CA PHE A 360 18.00 10.87 -26.11
C PHE A 360 19.16 10.16 -26.83
N PRO A 361 20.29 10.86 -27.06
CA PRO A 361 21.38 10.31 -27.86
C PRO A 361 22.06 9.09 -27.28
N ASP A 362 21.98 8.90 -25.95
CA ASP A 362 22.56 7.79 -25.22
C ASP A 362 21.84 6.44 -25.47
N VAL A 363 20.58 6.48 -25.91
CA VAL A 363 19.77 5.33 -26.27
C VAL A 363 19.28 5.35 -27.71
N ASP A 364 19.71 6.36 -28.50
CA ASP A 364 19.32 6.56 -29.91
C ASP A 364 17.79 6.61 -30.12
N GLU A 365 17.09 7.31 -29.22
CA GLU A 365 15.64 7.44 -29.27
C GLU A 365 15.21 8.90 -29.39
N GLN A 366 14.10 9.11 -30.13
CA GLN A 366 13.44 10.41 -30.23
C GLN A 366 11.96 10.26 -29.86
N TRP A 367 11.47 11.19 -29.04
CA TRP A 367 10.12 11.19 -28.52
C TRP A 367 9.47 12.57 -28.67
N ALA A 368 8.17 12.60 -28.85
CA ALA A 368 7.38 13.81 -28.84
C ALA A 368 6.38 13.81 -27.68
N LEU A 369 6.25 14.96 -27.03
CA LEU A 369 5.19 15.27 -26.09
C LEU A 369 4.29 16.33 -26.74
N GLU A 370 3.10 15.93 -27.15
CA GLU A 370 2.13 16.80 -27.77
C GLU A 370 1.18 17.37 -26.72
N VAL A 371 1.30 18.64 -26.36
CA VAL A 371 0.34 19.30 -25.48
C VAL A 371 -0.82 19.81 -26.31
N ARG A 372 -2.03 19.35 -25.96
CA ARG A 372 -3.28 19.74 -26.59
C ARG A 372 -4.34 20.00 -25.53
N ARG A 373 -4.57 21.26 -25.19
CA ARG A 373 -5.66 21.69 -24.28
C ARG A 373 -5.73 20.85 -22.99
N GLY A 374 -4.60 20.68 -22.33
CA GLY A 374 -4.51 19.93 -21.06
C GLY A 374 -4.34 18.41 -21.21
N VAL A 375 -4.28 17.88 -22.44
CA VAL A 375 -3.89 16.49 -22.69
C VAL A 375 -2.49 16.47 -23.32
N ALA A 376 -1.66 15.51 -22.95
CA ALA A 376 -0.30 15.45 -23.47
C ALA A 376 0.14 14.00 -23.78
N PRO A 377 -0.29 13.43 -24.90
CA PRO A 377 0.19 12.12 -25.32
C PRO A 377 1.71 12.16 -25.62
N VAL A 378 2.37 11.06 -25.26
CA VAL A 378 3.78 10.80 -25.57
C VAL A 378 3.82 9.80 -26.72
N SER A 379 4.51 10.15 -27.79
CA SER A 379 4.66 9.29 -28.97
C SER A 379 6.13 9.14 -29.37
N TYR A 380 6.49 7.94 -29.81
CA TYR A 380 7.76 7.72 -30.52
C TYR A 380 7.65 8.34 -31.90
N THR A 381 8.60 9.16 -32.31
CA THR A 381 8.52 9.83 -33.62
C THR A 381 9.89 10.04 -34.25
N HIS A 382 9.92 9.95 -35.57
CA HIS A 382 10.94 10.59 -36.37
C HIS A 382 10.47 12.04 -36.61
N LEU A 383 11.08 13.01 -35.93
CA LEU A 383 10.67 14.41 -35.92
C LEU A 383 10.66 15.01 -37.34
N THR A 384 9.47 15.13 -37.94
CA THR A 384 9.26 15.74 -39.24
C THR A 384 8.40 17.03 -39.22
N LEU A 385 7.91 17.41 -38.04
CA LEU A 385 7.01 18.56 -37.83
C LEU A 385 7.76 19.75 -37.19
N PRO A 386 7.25 21.00 -37.34
CA PRO A 386 7.79 22.15 -36.63
C PRO A 386 7.69 21.90 -35.11
N THR A 387 8.81 21.59 -34.51
CA THR A 387 8.95 21.13 -33.16
C THR A 387 9.95 21.98 -32.42
N ILE A 388 9.67 22.33 -31.16
CA ILE A 388 10.70 22.91 -30.29
C ILE A 388 11.58 21.77 -29.83
N LEU A 389 12.82 21.71 -30.30
CA LEU A 389 13.78 20.68 -29.87
C LEU A 389 14.42 21.12 -28.56
N LEU A 390 14.25 20.28 -27.53
CA LEU A 390 14.98 20.37 -26.28
C LEU A 390 16.02 19.24 -26.25
N VAL A 391 17.30 19.63 -26.17
CA VAL A 391 18.46 18.71 -26.12
C VAL A 391 18.86 18.46 -24.67
#